data_bc91141b0ff2471ccfa475148acd61cb
#
_entry.id   bc91141b0ff2471ccfa475148acd61cb
#
_cell.length_a   1.000
_cell.length_b   1.000
_cell.length_c   1.000
_cell.angle_alpha   90.00
_cell.angle_beta   90.00
_cell.angle_gamma   90.00
#
_symmetry.space_group_name_H-M   'P 1'
#
loop_
_entity.id
_entity.type
_entity.pdbx_description
1 polymer ?
#
loop_
_entity_poly.entity_id
_entity_poly.type
_entity_poly.pdbx_seq_one_letter_code
_entity_poly.pdbx_strand_id
1 'polypeptide(L)'
;MKRTYSPEERDLVFDLWKRGTGFSDIARVLDAKPGSMFTILREHGGIKPKRRKRAAQHLTREEREEIRAGISAKKSIRAIARQLNRSPSTVSREINRNRGRRWYKALDADRRARRQARRPKPCVLASNSALRKLVVSKLRVNWSPEQIAGWLRVNFARQVGMQISHETIYKTLYVRSRKTLDHLLTSHLRRSHRMRQSRGHSRSGDRGTINIVNGVSIRTRPKSIESRRRIGDWEGDLVTGSGNTHIATLVDRKTRFTLILKLNGKDSASVTAALINAFKEIPTDMKRSLTWDRGMELAKHAEFTQATNIPVYFCDPQSPWQRGTNENTNSLIRQYFPKKTCLAQHSQYVLDDVATQLNERPRKTLKFKTPKEIMEKSVALIS
;
A
#
# COMPACT_ATOMS: atom_id res chain seq x y z
N MET A 1 6.01 -35.78 16.57
CA MET A 1 6.15 -35.61 15.12
C MET A 1 5.67 -34.22 14.67
N LYS A 2 6.39 -33.51 13.77
CA LYS A 2 5.87 -32.28 13.15
C LYS A 2 4.79 -32.66 12.15
N ARG A 3 3.55 -32.17 12.35
CA ARG A 3 2.45 -32.34 11.37
C ARG A 3 2.86 -31.75 10.02
N THR A 4 2.71 -32.54 8.96
CA THR A 4 2.90 -32.09 7.57
C THR A 4 1.54 -31.70 7.02
N TYR A 5 1.42 -30.45 6.54
CA TYR A 5 0.18 -29.92 5.96
C TYR A 5 0.13 -30.22 4.47
N SER A 6 -1.04 -30.67 3.99
CA SER A 6 -1.29 -30.92 2.59
C SER A 6 -1.24 -29.61 1.77
N PRO A 7 -1.06 -29.68 0.45
CA PRO A 7 -1.12 -28.50 -0.41
C PRO A 7 -2.46 -27.76 -0.30
N GLU A 8 -3.56 -28.47 -0.11
CA GLU A 8 -4.94 -27.94 0.02
C GLU A 8 -5.08 -27.22 1.36
N GLU A 9 -4.61 -27.81 2.46
CA GLU A 9 -4.59 -27.18 3.79
C GLU A 9 -3.76 -25.89 3.77
N ARG A 10 -2.59 -25.91 3.15
CA ARG A 10 -1.75 -24.70 3.00
C ARG A 10 -2.46 -23.63 2.18
N ASP A 11 -3.15 -23.98 1.12
CA ASP A 11 -3.93 -23.04 0.32
C ASP A 11 -5.06 -22.40 1.14
N LEU A 12 -5.76 -23.21 1.95
CA LEU A 12 -6.82 -22.75 2.85
C LEU A 12 -6.29 -21.75 3.89
N VAL A 13 -5.11 -21.99 4.47
CA VAL A 13 -4.45 -21.03 5.39
C VAL A 13 -4.28 -19.67 4.73
N PHE A 14 -3.79 -19.63 3.48
CA PHE A 14 -3.61 -18.36 2.76
C PHE A 14 -4.94 -17.70 2.38
N ASP A 15 -5.97 -18.47 2.07
CA ASP A 15 -7.28 -17.93 1.69
C ASP A 15 -8.01 -17.33 2.90
N LEU A 16 -7.98 -18.00 4.06
CA LEU A 16 -8.50 -17.47 5.32
C LEU A 16 -7.74 -16.22 5.77
N TRP A 17 -6.40 -16.25 5.70
CA TRP A 17 -5.57 -15.10 5.99
C TRP A 17 -5.89 -13.89 5.08
N LYS A 18 -6.13 -14.12 3.79
CA LYS A 18 -6.54 -13.09 2.84
C LYS A 18 -7.90 -12.48 3.20
N ARG A 19 -8.80 -13.24 3.84
CA ARG A 19 -10.10 -12.76 4.34
C ARG A 19 -9.98 -11.99 5.65
N GLY A 20 -8.80 -11.95 6.27
CA GLY A 20 -8.55 -11.26 7.53
C GLY A 20 -8.73 -12.11 8.79
N THR A 21 -8.89 -13.43 8.64
CA THR A 21 -9.00 -14.36 9.76
C THR A 21 -7.71 -14.40 10.58
N GLY A 22 -7.81 -14.38 11.90
CA GLY A 22 -6.66 -14.43 12.81
C GLY A 22 -5.99 -15.81 12.88
N PHE A 23 -4.74 -15.86 13.36
CA PHE A 23 -3.99 -17.14 13.45
C PHE A 23 -4.70 -18.20 14.31
N SER A 24 -5.30 -17.79 15.42
CA SER A 24 -6.01 -18.72 16.33
C SER A 24 -7.25 -19.32 15.66
N ASP A 25 -7.99 -18.53 14.89
CA ASP A 25 -9.18 -19.01 14.20
C ASP A 25 -8.82 -19.88 13.00
N ILE A 26 -7.75 -19.54 12.24
CA ILE A 26 -7.22 -20.40 11.17
C ILE A 26 -6.76 -21.74 11.77
N ALA A 27 -6.08 -21.70 12.90
CA ALA A 27 -5.60 -22.89 13.58
C ALA A 27 -6.75 -23.78 14.06
N ARG A 28 -7.84 -23.18 14.56
CA ARG A 28 -9.05 -23.91 14.98
C ARG A 28 -9.72 -24.61 13.80
N VAL A 29 -9.81 -23.95 12.63
CA VAL A 29 -10.39 -24.56 11.41
C VAL A 29 -9.61 -25.79 10.93
N LEU A 30 -8.28 -25.80 11.16
CA LEU A 30 -7.39 -26.88 10.70
C LEU A 30 -6.99 -27.86 11.80
N ASP A 31 -7.57 -27.74 12.98
CA ASP A 31 -7.17 -28.48 14.18
C ASP A 31 -5.64 -28.47 14.37
N ALA A 32 -5.08 -27.27 14.45
CA ALA A 32 -3.64 -27.05 14.43
C ALA A 32 -3.20 -26.01 15.48
N LYS A 33 -1.90 -25.89 15.70
CA LYS A 33 -1.34 -24.87 16.61
C LYS A 33 -1.21 -23.52 15.88
N PRO A 34 -1.56 -22.37 16.49
CA PRO A 34 -1.43 -21.03 15.89
C PRO A 34 -0.01 -20.70 15.37
N GLY A 35 1.03 -21.20 16.08
CA GLY A 35 2.42 -21.06 15.67
C GLY A 35 2.76 -21.72 14.33
N SER A 36 2.06 -22.83 14.00
CA SER A 36 2.22 -23.49 12.69
C SER A 36 1.66 -22.62 11.57
N MET A 37 0.51 -21.98 11.79
CA MET A 37 -0.11 -21.06 10.83
C MET A 37 0.80 -19.85 10.57
N PHE A 38 1.36 -19.28 11.65
CA PHE A 38 2.35 -18.22 11.54
C PHE A 38 3.57 -18.65 10.70
N THR A 39 4.09 -19.86 10.90
CA THR A 39 5.25 -20.37 10.18
C THR A 39 4.96 -20.53 8.69
N ILE A 40 3.81 -21.14 8.32
CA ILE A 40 3.39 -21.32 6.92
C ILE A 40 3.26 -19.97 6.22
N LEU A 41 2.60 -19.00 6.85
CA LEU A 41 2.40 -17.67 6.28
C LEU A 41 3.71 -16.89 6.18
N ARG A 42 4.60 -16.99 7.19
CA ARG A 42 5.88 -16.30 7.23
C ARG A 42 6.83 -16.68 6.11
N GLU A 43 6.85 -17.94 5.69
CA GLU A 43 7.69 -18.41 4.56
C GLU A 43 7.43 -17.63 3.28
N HIS A 44 6.18 -17.24 3.05
CA HIS A 44 5.74 -16.51 1.86
C HIS A 44 5.28 -15.08 2.14
N GLY A 45 5.59 -14.55 3.34
CA GLY A 45 5.23 -13.18 3.74
C GLY A 45 3.72 -12.90 3.76
N GLY A 46 2.89 -13.92 4.02
CA GLY A 46 1.43 -13.83 3.99
C GLY A 46 0.83 -13.78 2.59
N ILE A 47 1.64 -14.02 1.53
CA ILE A 47 1.19 -13.97 0.14
C ILE A 47 1.06 -15.39 -0.39
N LYS A 48 -0.16 -15.78 -0.83
CA LYS A 48 -0.41 -17.10 -1.42
C LYS A 48 0.48 -17.36 -2.62
N PRO A 49 1.29 -18.43 -2.63
CA PRO A 49 2.08 -18.82 -3.80
C PRO A 49 1.15 -19.17 -4.97
N LYS A 50 1.44 -18.63 -6.14
CA LYS A 50 0.69 -19.03 -7.35
C LYS A 50 1.04 -20.46 -7.73
N ARG A 51 0.08 -21.38 -7.72
CA ARG A 51 0.23 -22.70 -8.35
C ARG A 51 0.35 -22.52 -9.85
N ARG A 52 1.32 -23.19 -10.44
CA ARG A 52 1.50 -23.21 -11.88
C ARG A 52 0.42 -24.08 -12.50
N LYS A 53 -0.42 -23.50 -13.36
CA LYS A 53 -1.29 -24.28 -14.23
C LYS A 53 -0.46 -24.79 -15.42
N ARG A 54 -0.63 -26.06 -15.79
CA ARG A 54 -0.09 -26.58 -17.05
C ARG A 54 -0.80 -25.86 -18.20
N ALA A 55 -0.06 -25.51 -19.25
CA ALA A 55 -0.69 -25.08 -20.47
C ALA A 55 -1.37 -26.29 -21.14
N ALA A 56 -2.52 -26.09 -21.80
CA ALA A 56 -3.30 -27.17 -22.41
C ALA A 56 -2.51 -27.99 -23.43
N GLN A 57 -1.50 -27.39 -24.05
CA GLN A 57 -0.62 -28.04 -24.98
C GLN A 57 0.43 -29.00 -24.36
N HIS A 58 0.62 -28.97 -23.05
CA HIS A 58 1.59 -29.83 -22.38
C HIS A 58 0.94 -31.17 -22.01
N LEU A 59 1.66 -32.26 -22.26
CA LEU A 59 1.19 -33.60 -21.90
C LEU A 59 0.91 -33.71 -20.41
N THR A 60 -0.24 -34.28 -20.03
CA THR A 60 -0.61 -34.57 -18.66
C THR A 60 0.11 -35.83 -18.16
N ARG A 61 -0.06 -36.16 -16.88
CA ARG A 61 0.47 -37.42 -16.34
C ARG A 61 -0.26 -38.62 -16.92
N GLU A 62 -1.55 -38.51 -17.08
CA GLU A 62 -2.44 -39.52 -17.66
C GLU A 62 -2.02 -39.81 -19.11
N GLU A 63 -1.86 -38.80 -19.95
CA GLU A 63 -1.37 -38.95 -21.33
C GLU A 63 0.03 -39.62 -21.37
N ARG A 64 0.88 -39.36 -20.41
CA ARG A 64 2.20 -40.04 -20.30
C ARG A 64 2.08 -41.53 -19.95
N GLU A 65 1.11 -41.89 -19.08
CA GLU A 65 0.82 -43.28 -18.78
C GLU A 65 0.22 -44.00 -20.01
N GLU A 66 -0.63 -43.34 -20.79
CA GLU A 66 -1.12 -43.89 -22.07
C GLU A 66 0.01 -44.08 -23.09
N ILE A 67 0.99 -43.15 -23.19
CA ILE A 67 2.18 -43.32 -23.98
C ILE A 67 2.95 -44.59 -23.54
N ARG A 68 3.14 -44.78 -22.25
CA ARG A 68 3.79 -45.96 -21.68
C ARG A 68 3.06 -47.22 -22.04
N ALA A 69 1.73 -47.24 -21.86
CA ALA A 69 0.89 -48.40 -22.21
C ALA A 69 0.95 -48.71 -23.70
N GLY A 70 0.89 -47.68 -24.56
CA GLY A 70 1.03 -47.84 -26.02
C GLY A 70 2.38 -48.38 -26.42
N ILE A 71 3.47 -47.97 -25.76
CA ILE A 71 4.84 -48.51 -25.98
C ILE A 71 4.90 -50.01 -25.60
N SER A 72 4.34 -50.37 -24.43
CA SER A 72 4.29 -51.74 -23.95
C SER A 72 3.49 -52.65 -24.90
N ALA A 73 2.39 -52.13 -25.47
CA ALA A 73 1.57 -52.79 -26.48
C ALA A 73 2.18 -52.75 -27.90
N LYS A 74 3.44 -52.37 -28.05
CA LYS A 74 4.19 -52.26 -29.32
C LYS A 74 3.53 -51.38 -30.40
N LYS A 75 2.61 -50.46 -30.02
CA LYS A 75 1.91 -49.55 -30.94
C LYS A 75 2.93 -48.58 -31.61
N SER A 76 2.64 -48.21 -32.87
CA SER A 76 3.42 -47.17 -33.54
C SER A 76 3.22 -45.77 -32.89
N ILE A 77 4.21 -44.87 -33.05
CA ILE A 77 4.10 -43.49 -32.56
C ILE A 77 2.84 -42.78 -33.11
N ARG A 78 2.51 -43.05 -34.39
CA ARG A 78 1.30 -42.47 -35.01
C ARG A 78 0.00 -43.01 -34.38
N ALA A 79 -0.03 -44.31 -34.04
CA ALA A 79 -1.19 -44.91 -33.36
C ALA A 79 -1.39 -44.32 -31.94
N ILE A 80 -0.29 -44.19 -31.17
CA ILE A 80 -0.33 -43.59 -29.84
C ILE A 80 -0.77 -42.11 -29.94
N ALA A 81 -0.24 -41.38 -30.90
CA ALA A 81 -0.58 -39.96 -31.10
C ALA A 81 -2.06 -39.76 -31.48
N ARG A 82 -2.61 -40.66 -32.33
CA ARG A 82 -4.03 -40.65 -32.71
C ARG A 82 -4.92 -40.92 -31.50
N GLN A 83 -4.57 -41.90 -30.65
CA GLN A 83 -5.31 -42.25 -29.44
C GLN A 83 -5.35 -41.06 -28.46
N LEU A 84 -4.27 -40.29 -28.32
CA LEU A 84 -4.15 -39.15 -27.45
C LEU A 84 -4.70 -37.83 -28.03
N ASN A 85 -5.12 -37.86 -29.29
CA ASN A 85 -5.43 -36.62 -30.05
C ASN A 85 -4.30 -35.59 -29.99
N ARG A 86 -3.05 -36.07 -30.19
CA ARG A 86 -1.83 -35.26 -30.19
C ARG A 86 -1.06 -35.45 -31.48
N SER A 87 -0.18 -34.49 -31.82
CA SER A 87 0.68 -34.66 -33.00
C SER A 87 1.70 -35.79 -32.76
N PRO A 88 2.02 -36.60 -33.82
CA PRO A 88 3.07 -37.61 -33.72
C PRO A 88 4.43 -37.05 -33.28
N SER A 89 4.76 -35.83 -33.69
CA SER A 89 5.97 -35.14 -33.30
C SER A 89 6.03 -34.84 -31.79
N THR A 90 4.86 -34.57 -31.13
CA THR A 90 4.80 -34.38 -29.69
C THR A 90 5.12 -35.68 -28.95
N VAL A 91 4.53 -36.79 -29.36
CA VAL A 91 4.77 -38.12 -28.76
C VAL A 91 6.20 -38.55 -28.99
N SER A 92 6.73 -38.41 -30.23
CA SER A 92 8.12 -38.74 -30.57
C SER A 92 9.11 -37.95 -29.70
N ARG A 93 8.94 -36.62 -29.60
CA ARG A 93 9.81 -35.77 -28.75
C ARG A 93 9.71 -36.12 -27.26
N GLU A 94 8.54 -36.48 -26.77
CA GLU A 94 8.35 -36.89 -25.37
C GLU A 94 9.11 -38.18 -25.07
N ILE A 95 8.99 -39.21 -25.97
CA ILE A 95 9.67 -40.47 -25.82
C ILE A 95 11.20 -40.28 -25.90
N ASN A 96 11.70 -39.56 -26.92
CA ASN A 96 13.12 -39.31 -27.11
C ASN A 96 13.78 -38.55 -25.97
N ARG A 97 13.10 -37.53 -25.45
CA ARG A 97 13.56 -36.75 -24.28
C ARG A 97 13.62 -37.58 -22.98
N ASN A 98 12.93 -38.71 -22.95
CA ASN A 98 12.80 -39.56 -21.77
C ASN A 98 13.41 -40.95 -21.99
N ARG A 99 14.60 -41.02 -22.58
CA ARG A 99 15.44 -42.22 -22.77
C ARG A 99 14.94 -43.20 -23.85
N GLY A 100 14.11 -42.76 -24.80
CA GLY A 100 13.61 -43.59 -25.88
C GLY A 100 12.58 -44.63 -25.42
N ARG A 101 12.08 -45.42 -26.37
CA ARG A 101 10.98 -46.39 -26.12
C ARG A 101 11.35 -47.45 -25.07
N ARG A 102 12.58 -47.95 -25.08
CA ARG A 102 13.01 -49.04 -24.19
C ARG A 102 12.97 -48.66 -22.71
N TRP A 103 13.28 -47.40 -22.37
CA TRP A 103 13.47 -46.93 -21.00
C TRP A 103 12.46 -45.87 -20.59
N TYR A 104 11.39 -45.68 -21.36
CA TYR A 104 10.37 -44.68 -21.07
C TYR A 104 9.59 -45.01 -19.80
N LYS A 105 9.64 -44.12 -18.83
CA LYS A 105 8.84 -44.19 -17.58
C LYS A 105 8.00 -42.92 -17.43
N ALA A 106 6.69 -43.04 -17.47
CA ALA A 106 5.73 -41.90 -17.42
C ALA A 106 5.92 -41.02 -16.19
N LEU A 107 6.11 -41.64 -15.02
CA LEU A 107 6.32 -40.91 -13.76
C LEU A 107 7.62 -40.08 -13.79
N ASP A 108 8.71 -40.62 -14.31
CA ASP A 108 10.00 -39.92 -14.42
C ASP A 108 9.94 -38.81 -15.46
N ALA A 109 9.23 -39.06 -16.58
CA ALA A 109 8.96 -38.04 -17.61
C ALA A 109 8.14 -36.87 -17.04
N ASP A 110 7.11 -37.15 -16.22
CA ASP A 110 6.33 -36.13 -15.57
C ASP A 110 7.14 -35.35 -14.52
N ARG A 111 7.92 -36.03 -13.69
CA ARG A 111 8.83 -35.39 -12.73
C ARG A 111 9.85 -34.48 -13.43
N ARG A 112 10.43 -34.94 -14.53
CA ARG A 112 11.39 -34.17 -15.36
C ARG A 112 10.73 -32.96 -15.98
N ALA A 113 9.54 -33.11 -16.58
CA ALA A 113 8.78 -32.02 -17.15
C ALA A 113 8.41 -30.96 -16.08
N ARG A 114 7.99 -31.38 -14.87
CA ARG A 114 7.74 -30.47 -13.75
C ARG A 114 9.02 -29.73 -13.29
N ARG A 115 10.17 -30.42 -13.26
CA ARG A 115 11.44 -29.81 -12.88
C ARG A 115 11.89 -28.78 -13.92
N GLN A 116 11.85 -29.12 -15.21
CA GLN A 116 12.18 -28.18 -16.29
C GLN A 116 11.23 -26.98 -16.38
N ALA A 117 9.94 -27.19 -16.06
CA ALA A 117 8.99 -26.13 -16.01
C ALA A 117 9.26 -25.14 -14.84
N ARG A 118 10.03 -25.52 -13.82
CA ARG A 118 10.44 -24.67 -12.69
C ARG A 118 11.60 -23.72 -13.06
N ARG A 119 11.59 -23.10 -14.24
CA ARG A 119 12.59 -22.07 -14.55
C ARG A 119 12.41 -20.90 -13.59
N PRO A 120 13.35 -20.64 -12.66
CA PRO A 120 13.27 -19.48 -11.81
C PRO A 120 13.44 -18.25 -12.70
N LYS A 121 12.36 -17.45 -12.83
CA LYS A 121 12.50 -16.13 -13.44
C LYS A 121 13.18 -15.23 -12.40
N PRO A 122 14.34 -14.64 -12.73
CA PRO A 122 14.99 -13.70 -11.82
C PRO A 122 14.02 -12.57 -11.46
N CYS A 123 14.07 -12.13 -10.21
CA CYS A 123 13.29 -10.98 -9.78
C CYS A 123 13.76 -9.74 -10.54
N VAL A 124 12.85 -8.94 -11.08
CA VAL A 124 13.20 -7.71 -11.82
C VAL A 124 14.16 -6.83 -11.02
N LEU A 125 13.97 -6.71 -9.70
CA LEU A 125 14.87 -5.95 -8.83
C LEU A 125 16.23 -6.65 -8.60
N ALA A 126 16.36 -7.94 -8.88
CA ALA A 126 17.64 -8.63 -8.84
C ALA A 126 18.45 -8.39 -10.12
N SER A 127 17.77 -8.36 -11.27
CA SER A 127 18.40 -8.17 -12.57
C SER A 127 18.67 -6.71 -12.95
N ASN A 128 17.92 -5.75 -12.37
CA ASN A 128 18.09 -4.32 -12.62
C ASN A 128 18.55 -3.59 -11.35
N SER A 129 19.85 -3.33 -11.26
CA SER A 129 20.47 -2.67 -10.11
C SER A 129 20.07 -1.19 -9.98
N ALA A 130 19.91 -0.48 -11.09
CA ALA A 130 19.50 0.93 -11.11
C ALA A 130 18.08 1.09 -10.55
N LEU A 131 17.13 0.29 -11.05
CA LEU A 131 15.76 0.26 -10.54
C LEU A 131 15.72 -0.14 -9.06
N ARG A 132 16.53 -1.13 -8.64
CA ARG A 132 16.63 -1.53 -7.24
C ARG A 132 17.10 -0.40 -6.34
N LYS A 133 18.20 0.28 -6.70
CA LYS A 133 18.73 1.43 -5.95
C LYS A 133 17.67 2.53 -5.79
N LEU A 134 16.95 2.86 -6.87
CA LEU A 134 15.91 3.87 -6.87
C LEU A 134 14.71 3.45 -5.99
N VAL A 135 14.26 2.21 -6.08
CA VAL A 135 13.17 1.70 -5.22
C VAL A 135 13.58 1.73 -3.75
N VAL A 136 14.82 1.33 -3.41
CA VAL A 136 15.34 1.36 -2.04
C VAL A 136 15.40 2.81 -1.51
N SER A 137 15.92 3.76 -2.30
CA SER A 137 16.00 5.16 -1.88
C SER A 137 14.62 5.74 -1.55
N LYS A 138 13.61 5.43 -2.38
CA LYS A 138 12.24 5.92 -2.16
C LYS A 138 11.54 5.21 -0.99
N LEU A 139 11.82 3.93 -0.74
CA LEU A 139 11.33 3.24 0.45
C LEU A 139 11.89 3.87 1.73
N ARG A 140 13.19 4.19 1.76
CA ARG A 140 13.84 4.81 2.93
C ARG A 140 13.24 6.16 3.33
N VAL A 141 12.70 6.92 2.38
CA VAL A 141 11.93 8.15 2.64
C VAL A 141 10.42 7.89 2.77
N ASN A 142 10.08 6.70 3.23
CA ASN A 142 8.71 6.30 3.59
C ASN A 142 7.68 6.29 2.45
N TRP A 143 8.09 6.25 1.17
CA TRP A 143 7.15 6.08 0.08
C TRP A 143 6.57 4.65 0.07
N SER A 144 5.29 4.52 -0.19
CA SER A 144 4.69 3.19 -0.33
C SER A 144 5.03 2.57 -1.69
N PRO A 145 5.05 1.22 -1.81
CA PRO A 145 5.23 0.55 -3.09
C PRO A 145 4.26 1.02 -4.19
N GLU A 146 3.02 1.41 -3.84
CA GLU A 146 2.05 1.95 -4.79
C GLU A 146 2.48 3.34 -5.31
N GLN A 147 2.98 4.19 -4.42
CA GLN A 147 3.51 5.51 -4.78
C GLN A 147 4.73 5.38 -5.68
N ILE A 148 5.68 4.50 -5.33
CA ILE A 148 6.89 4.25 -6.13
C ILE A 148 6.52 3.75 -7.53
N ALA A 149 5.67 2.72 -7.62
CA ALA A 149 5.26 2.16 -8.90
C ALA A 149 4.51 3.17 -9.79
N GLY A 150 3.65 3.99 -9.18
CA GLY A 150 2.90 5.04 -9.89
C GLY A 150 3.80 6.17 -10.36
N TRP A 151 4.71 6.63 -9.52
CA TRP A 151 5.69 7.66 -9.85
C TRP A 151 6.65 7.22 -10.96
N LEU A 152 7.15 5.99 -10.89
CA LEU A 152 7.99 5.42 -11.96
C LEU A 152 7.26 5.40 -13.30
N ARG A 153 5.97 5.08 -13.30
CA ARG A 153 5.16 5.09 -14.52
C ARG A 153 5.04 6.47 -15.14
N VAL A 154 4.96 7.51 -14.34
CA VAL A 154 4.85 8.91 -14.81
C VAL A 154 6.20 9.42 -15.29
N ASN A 155 7.26 9.24 -14.48
CA ASN A 155 8.56 9.89 -14.72
C ASN A 155 9.46 9.09 -15.67
N PHE A 156 9.25 7.78 -15.81
CA PHE A 156 10.03 6.89 -16.67
C PHE A 156 9.15 6.18 -17.70
N ALA A 157 8.10 6.87 -18.22
CA ALA A 157 7.10 6.27 -19.11
C ALA A 157 7.71 5.57 -20.34
N ARG A 158 8.78 6.12 -20.91
CA ARG A 158 9.47 5.59 -22.11
C ARG A 158 10.53 4.51 -21.78
N GLN A 159 10.85 4.27 -20.52
CA GLN A 159 11.88 3.33 -20.08
C GLN A 159 11.25 2.07 -19.51
N VAL A 160 10.96 1.07 -20.33
CA VAL A 160 10.33 -0.20 -19.91
C VAL A 160 11.09 -0.88 -18.77
N GLY A 161 12.43 -0.83 -18.78
CA GLY A 161 13.27 -1.39 -17.72
C GLY A 161 13.11 -0.73 -16.36
N MET A 162 12.56 0.50 -16.29
CA MET A 162 12.29 1.23 -15.05
C MET A 162 10.85 1.07 -14.56
N GLN A 163 10.05 0.22 -15.20
CA GLN A 163 8.67 -0.04 -14.79
C GLN A 163 8.60 -1.25 -13.85
N ILE A 164 7.85 -1.09 -12.76
CA ILE A 164 7.62 -2.17 -11.80
C ILE A 164 6.23 -2.05 -11.18
N SER A 165 5.57 -3.19 -10.92
CA SER A 165 4.31 -3.18 -10.20
C SER A 165 4.53 -3.08 -8.69
N HIS A 166 3.62 -2.43 -7.97
CA HIS A 166 3.65 -2.38 -6.51
C HIS A 166 3.60 -3.79 -5.87
N GLU A 167 2.90 -4.73 -6.50
CA GLU A 167 2.87 -6.13 -6.07
C GLU A 167 4.26 -6.80 -6.13
N THR A 168 5.05 -6.48 -7.15
CA THR A 168 6.42 -7.00 -7.27
C THR A 168 7.31 -6.46 -6.16
N ILE A 169 7.17 -5.17 -5.82
CA ILE A 169 7.90 -4.56 -4.69
C ILE A 169 7.47 -5.22 -3.37
N TYR A 170 6.16 -5.35 -3.11
CA TYR A 170 5.66 -6.04 -1.91
C TYR A 170 6.15 -7.49 -1.82
N LYS A 171 6.08 -8.26 -2.92
CA LYS A 171 6.59 -9.64 -2.94
C LYS A 171 8.09 -9.71 -2.65
N THR A 172 8.84 -8.74 -3.11
CA THR A 172 10.29 -8.72 -2.89
C THR A 172 10.64 -8.35 -1.44
N LEU A 173 9.84 -7.50 -0.79
CA LEU A 173 10.00 -7.14 0.62
C LEU A 173 9.58 -8.28 1.57
N TYR A 174 8.44 -8.92 1.30
CA TYR A 174 7.85 -9.87 2.24
C TYR A 174 8.28 -11.33 2.01
N VAL A 175 8.60 -11.74 0.77
CA VAL A 175 9.00 -13.11 0.46
C VAL A 175 10.50 -13.29 0.72
N ARG A 176 10.84 -13.84 1.87
CA ARG A 176 12.22 -13.99 2.37
C ARG A 176 13.17 -14.76 1.42
N SER A 177 12.64 -15.71 0.66
CA SER A 177 13.46 -16.49 -0.31
C SER A 177 14.04 -15.66 -1.44
N ARG A 178 13.53 -14.42 -1.66
CA ARG A 178 14.01 -13.55 -2.74
C ARG A 178 15.32 -12.82 -2.44
N LYS A 179 15.61 -12.53 -1.15
CA LYS A 179 16.85 -11.89 -0.65
C LYS A 179 17.35 -10.65 -1.44
N THR A 180 16.48 -10.03 -2.25
CA THR A 180 16.85 -8.93 -3.17
C THR A 180 16.73 -7.57 -2.50
N LEU A 181 15.75 -7.42 -1.59
CA LEU A 181 15.57 -6.24 -0.75
C LEU A 181 15.73 -6.66 0.71
N ASP A 182 16.32 -5.75 1.51
CA ASP A 182 16.40 -5.93 2.93
C ASP A 182 14.98 -5.92 3.55
N HIS A 183 14.71 -6.91 4.39
CA HIS A 183 13.44 -7.00 5.11
C HIS A 183 13.23 -5.82 6.08
N LEU A 184 14.31 -5.21 6.58
CA LEU A 184 14.25 -4.03 7.42
C LEU A 184 13.53 -2.85 6.75
N LEU A 185 13.53 -2.79 5.41
CA LEU A 185 12.76 -1.79 4.66
C LEU A 185 11.25 -1.88 4.88
N THR A 186 10.74 -2.97 5.45
CA THR A 186 9.31 -3.06 5.84
C THR A 186 8.94 -2.10 6.96
N SER A 187 9.91 -1.66 7.78
CA SER A 187 9.70 -0.64 8.82
C SER A 187 9.28 0.71 8.25
N HIS A 188 9.71 1.02 7.02
CA HIS A 188 9.35 2.24 6.30
C HIS A 188 7.95 2.20 5.67
N LEU A 189 7.25 1.08 5.75
CA LEU A 189 5.88 1.00 5.26
C LEU A 189 4.90 1.59 6.30
N ARG A 190 3.83 2.23 5.85
CA ARG A 190 2.78 2.82 6.70
C ARG A 190 2.25 1.87 7.78
N ARG A 191 2.23 0.57 7.49
CA ARG A 191 1.94 -0.49 8.46
C ARG A 191 3.10 -1.47 8.40
N SER A 192 3.98 -1.39 9.38
CA SER A 192 5.18 -2.24 9.50
C SER A 192 4.85 -3.66 10.01
N HIS A 193 3.92 -4.34 9.34
CA HIS A 193 3.59 -5.71 9.70
C HIS A 193 4.68 -6.68 9.25
N ARG A 194 4.94 -7.72 10.05
CA ARG A 194 5.88 -8.79 9.70
C ARG A 194 5.44 -9.62 8.49
N MET A 195 4.16 -9.56 8.15
CA MET A 195 3.54 -10.22 7.00
C MET A 195 2.47 -9.32 6.41
N ARG A 196 2.21 -9.46 5.11
CA ARG A 196 1.16 -8.72 4.43
C ARG A 196 -0.22 -9.15 4.95
N GLN A 197 -1.02 -8.20 5.39
CA GLN A 197 -2.40 -8.39 5.82
C GLN A 197 -3.38 -7.84 4.79
N SER A 198 -4.59 -8.39 4.75
CA SER A 198 -5.69 -7.80 3.98
C SER A 198 -6.10 -6.45 4.58
N ARG A 199 -6.72 -5.60 3.77
CA ARG A 199 -7.34 -4.36 4.25
C ARG A 199 -8.60 -4.73 5.02
N GLY A 200 -8.49 -4.94 6.33
CA GLY A 200 -9.62 -5.20 7.23
C GLY A 200 -10.35 -3.92 7.61
N HIS A 201 -11.60 -4.06 8.07
CA HIS A 201 -12.41 -2.97 8.57
C HIS A 201 -11.75 -2.28 9.78
N SER A 202 -11.68 -0.96 9.72
CA SER A 202 -11.29 -0.12 10.86
C SER A 202 -12.52 0.02 11.78
N ARG A 203 -12.35 -0.27 13.06
CA ARG A 203 -13.36 0.03 14.08
C ARG A 203 -13.33 1.54 14.34
N SER A 204 -14.43 2.23 14.06
CA SER A 204 -14.63 3.62 14.47
C SER A 204 -14.96 3.66 15.97
N GLY A 205 -14.20 4.42 16.72
CA GLY A 205 -14.53 4.74 18.12
C GLY A 205 -15.49 5.91 18.18
N ASP A 206 -16.46 5.81 19.06
CA ASP A 206 -17.46 6.83 19.32
C ASP A 206 -16.82 8.01 20.09
N ARG A 207 -17.03 9.24 19.64
CA ARG A 207 -16.59 10.46 20.32
C ARG A 207 -17.79 11.38 20.51
N GLY A 208 -18.02 11.81 21.74
CA GLY A 208 -19.12 12.70 22.12
C GLY A 208 -19.15 14.02 21.35
N THR A 209 -20.34 14.55 21.19
CA THR A 209 -20.66 15.77 20.42
C THR A 209 -20.55 16.99 21.32
N ILE A 210 -19.78 17.99 20.92
CA ILE A 210 -19.67 19.29 21.59
C ILE A 210 -20.15 20.37 20.63
N ASN A 211 -20.97 21.32 21.11
CA ASN A 211 -21.44 22.43 20.29
C ASN A 211 -20.55 23.68 20.47
N ILE A 212 -20.08 24.23 19.34
CA ILE A 212 -19.38 25.52 19.30
C ILE A 212 -20.41 26.62 19.13
N VAL A 213 -20.31 27.65 19.99
CA VAL A 213 -21.18 28.85 19.93
C VAL A 213 -20.77 29.70 18.72
N ASN A 214 -21.73 30.12 17.90
CA ASN A 214 -21.56 30.96 16.70
C ASN A 214 -20.69 30.40 15.58
N GLY A 215 -20.43 29.08 15.56
CA GLY A 215 -19.69 28.45 14.47
C GLY A 215 -20.48 28.36 13.15
N VAL A 216 -19.90 28.83 12.05
CA VAL A 216 -20.51 28.72 10.71
C VAL A 216 -20.49 27.28 10.25
N SER A 217 -21.68 26.70 9.97
CA SER A 217 -21.81 25.30 9.55
C SER A 217 -21.18 25.07 8.17
N ILE A 218 -20.58 23.89 7.96
CA ILE A 218 -20.08 23.44 6.66
C ILE A 218 -21.19 23.42 5.59
N ARG A 219 -22.45 23.34 5.98
CA ARG A 219 -23.60 23.36 5.05
C ARG A 219 -23.76 24.67 4.31
N THR A 220 -23.29 25.79 4.90
CA THR A 220 -23.30 27.12 4.26
C THR A 220 -22.04 27.35 3.40
N ARG A 221 -21.10 26.42 3.43
CA ARG A 221 -19.86 26.50 2.65
C ARG A 221 -20.16 26.47 1.15
N PRO A 222 -19.59 27.41 0.35
CA PRO A 222 -19.78 27.45 -1.09
C PRO A 222 -19.44 26.12 -1.76
N LYS A 223 -20.29 25.63 -2.67
CA LYS A 223 -20.07 24.38 -3.43
C LYS A 223 -18.77 24.38 -4.22
N SER A 224 -18.26 25.54 -4.60
CA SER A 224 -16.95 25.69 -5.27
C SER A 224 -15.79 25.11 -4.45
N ILE A 225 -15.86 25.16 -3.11
CA ILE A 225 -14.86 24.58 -2.20
C ILE A 225 -14.88 23.03 -2.26
N GLU A 226 -16.05 22.43 -2.46
CA GLU A 226 -16.19 20.97 -2.57
C GLU A 226 -15.58 20.42 -3.84
N SER A 227 -15.59 21.21 -4.91
CA SER A 227 -15.02 20.79 -6.21
C SER A 227 -13.52 20.55 -6.19
N ARG A 228 -12.79 21.06 -5.16
CA ARG A 228 -11.32 20.97 -5.01
C ARG A 228 -10.55 21.47 -6.24
N ARG A 229 -11.11 22.43 -6.98
CA ARG A 229 -10.49 22.98 -8.21
C ARG A 229 -9.55 24.13 -7.94
N ARG A 230 -9.74 24.84 -6.82
CA ARG A 230 -8.95 26.02 -6.44
C ARG A 230 -7.98 25.68 -5.33
N ILE A 231 -6.86 26.38 -5.23
CA ILE A 231 -5.94 26.37 -4.09
C ILE A 231 -6.42 27.36 -3.03
N GLY A 232 -5.96 27.18 -1.80
CA GLY A 232 -6.24 28.09 -0.68
C GLY A 232 -7.46 27.72 0.15
N ASP A 233 -8.13 26.61 -0.16
CA ASP A 233 -9.16 26.02 0.69
C ASP A 233 -8.51 24.96 1.59
N TRP A 234 -8.31 25.29 2.86
CA TRP A 234 -7.57 24.47 3.83
C TRP A 234 -8.48 23.61 4.69
N GLU A 235 -8.03 22.41 5.01
CA GLU A 235 -8.59 21.56 6.07
C GLU A 235 -7.60 21.54 7.25
N GLY A 236 -8.05 21.82 8.46
CA GLY A 236 -7.23 21.79 9.65
C GLY A 236 -7.67 20.74 10.67
N ASP A 237 -6.74 20.25 11.49
CA ASP A 237 -7.00 19.28 12.56
C ASP A 237 -5.86 19.25 13.57
N LEU A 238 -6.12 18.71 14.77
CA LEU A 238 -5.11 18.44 15.78
C LEU A 238 -4.64 16.98 15.73
N VAL A 239 -3.35 16.78 15.88
CA VAL A 239 -2.75 15.47 16.11
C VAL A 239 -2.25 15.40 17.54
N THR A 240 -2.91 14.61 18.38
CA THR A 240 -2.59 14.45 19.80
C THR A 240 -1.49 13.43 20.03
N GLY A 241 -0.48 13.78 20.80
CA GLY A 241 0.60 12.91 21.29
C GLY A 241 0.35 12.34 22.69
N SER A 242 1.39 11.90 23.38
CA SER A 242 1.38 11.58 24.81
C SER A 242 1.54 12.86 25.65
N GLY A 243 1.18 12.80 26.93
CA GLY A 243 1.36 13.93 27.85
C GLY A 243 0.57 15.17 27.45
N ASN A 244 -0.61 14.99 26.82
CA ASN A 244 -1.47 16.10 26.35
C ASN A 244 -0.76 17.07 25.38
N THR A 245 0.20 16.56 24.57
CA THR A 245 0.94 17.36 23.60
C THR A 245 0.27 17.30 22.23
N HIS A 246 0.31 18.40 21.48
CA HIS A 246 -0.43 18.55 20.22
C HIS A 246 0.41 19.24 19.16
N ILE A 247 0.11 18.94 17.91
CA ILE A 247 0.50 19.71 16.72
C ILE A 247 -0.75 19.99 15.91
N ALA A 248 -0.81 21.13 15.24
CA ALA A 248 -1.85 21.40 14.26
C ALA A 248 -1.38 21.01 12.85
N THR A 249 -2.31 20.58 12.03
CA THR A 249 -2.07 20.25 10.62
C THR A 249 -2.99 21.06 9.74
N LEU A 250 -2.44 21.68 8.71
CA LEU A 250 -3.18 22.36 7.65
C LEU A 250 -2.92 21.66 6.33
N VAL A 251 -3.98 21.29 5.62
CA VAL A 251 -3.86 20.59 4.32
C VAL A 251 -4.71 21.29 3.29
N ASP A 252 -4.08 21.76 2.21
CA ASP A 252 -4.82 22.32 1.07
C ASP A 252 -5.64 21.24 0.36
N ARG A 253 -6.90 21.51 0.10
CA ARG A 253 -7.87 20.53 -0.42
C ARG A 253 -7.58 20.09 -1.85
N LYS A 254 -7.01 20.96 -2.71
CA LYS A 254 -6.69 20.66 -4.10
C LYS A 254 -5.34 19.96 -4.21
N THR A 255 -4.30 20.58 -3.68
CA THR A 255 -2.91 20.15 -3.88
C THR A 255 -2.46 19.06 -2.90
N ARG A 256 -3.15 18.91 -1.78
CA ARG A 256 -2.74 18.07 -0.62
C ARG A 256 -1.47 18.58 0.05
N PHE A 257 -1.08 19.82 -0.23
CA PHE A 257 0.05 20.46 0.41
C PHE A 257 -0.22 20.58 1.92
N THR A 258 0.76 20.22 2.72
CA THR A 258 0.60 20.04 4.15
C THR A 258 1.55 20.98 4.89
N LEU A 259 1.05 21.69 5.88
CA LEU A 259 1.81 22.40 6.89
C LEU A 259 1.58 21.70 8.23
N ILE A 260 2.61 21.66 9.08
CA ILE A 260 2.55 21.10 10.43
C ILE A 260 3.04 22.16 11.40
N LEU A 261 2.20 22.53 12.34
CA LEU A 261 2.47 23.64 13.25
C LEU A 261 2.70 23.12 14.67
N LYS A 262 3.75 23.59 15.31
CA LYS A 262 3.98 23.36 16.72
C LYS A 262 2.96 24.14 17.55
N LEU A 263 2.42 23.48 18.57
CA LEU A 263 1.51 24.11 19.52
C LEU A 263 2.12 24.08 20.93
N ASN A 264 1.94 25.14 21.66
CA ASN A 264 2.32 25.21 23.09
C ASN A 264 1.24 24.61 24.00
N GLY A 265 0.01 24.49 23.51
CA GLY A 265 -1.14 23.89 24.19
C GLY A 265 -2.25 23.56 23.21
N LYS A 266 -3.33 22.95 23.72
CA LYS A 266 -4.56 22.70 22.94
C LYS A 266 -5.66 23.73 23.21
N ASP A 267 -5.38 24.69 24.06
CA ASP A 267 -6.32 25.78 24.35
C ASP A 267 -6.56 26.62 23.09
N SER A 268 -7.75 27.21 23.01
CA SER A 268 -8.18 27.94 21.82
C SER A 268 -7.28 29.12 21.48
N ALA A 269 -6.69 29.78 22.49
CA ALA A 269 -5.79 30.91 22.27
C ALA A 269 -4.49 30.47 21.60
N SER A 270 -3.84 29.41 22.12
CA SER A 270 -2.61 28.84 21.55
C SER A 270 -2.81 28.35 20.12
N VAL A 271 -3.91 27.66 19.84
CA VAL A 271 -4.24 27.17 18.50
C VAL A 271 -4.50 28.32 17.54
N THR A 272 -5.32 29.29 17.93
CA THR A 272 -5.65 30.45 17.11
C THR A 272 -4.40 31.28 16.77
N ALA A 273 -3.54 31.54 17.76
CA ALA A 273 -2.30 32.30 17.55
C ALA A 273 -1.34 31.57 16.56
N ALA A 274 -1.19 30.24 16.70
CA ALA A 274 -0.38 29.45 15.78
C ALA A 274 -0.92 29.49 14.35
N LEU A 275 -2.25 29.39 14.18
CA LEU A 275 -2.90 29.48 12.88
C LEU A 275 -2.74 30.86 12.25
N ILE A 276 -2.96 31.94 13.01
CA ILE A 276 -2.76 33.32 12.53
C ILE A 276 -1.33 33.51 12.01
N ASN A 277 -0.33 33.07 12.77
CA ASN A 277 1.07 33.18 12.37
C ASN A 277 1.36 32.38 11.10
N ALA A 278 0.87 31.13 11.01
CA ALA A 278 1.05 30.32 9.80
C ALA A 278 0.39 30.97 8.58
N PHE A 279 -0.79 31.53 8.74
CA PHE A 279 -1.47 32.19 7.63
C PHE A 279 -0.86 33.53 7.23
N LYS A 280 -0.05 34.19 8.07
CA LYS A 280 0.73 35.36 7.65
C LYS A 280 1.73 35.02 6.55
N GLU A 281 2.39 33.85 6.66
CA GLU A 281 3.41 33.38 5.73
C GLU A 281 2.83 32.82 4.40
N ILE A 282 1.55 32.47 4.37
CA ILE A 282 0.90 31.95 3.17
C ILE A 282 0.61 33.13 2.21
N PRO A 283 0.86 33.03 0.90
CA PRO A 283 0.48 34.07 -0.09
C PRO A 283 -1.03 34.34 -0.08
N THR A 284 -1.42 35.60 -0.35
CA THR A 284 -2.83 36.05 -0.26
C THR A 284 -3.76 35.22 -1.15
N ASP A 285 -3.34 34.87 -2.36
CA ASP A 285 -4.12 34.09 -3.32
C ASP A 285 -4.39 32.64 -2.86
N MET A 286 -3.67 32.21 -1.83
CA MET A 286 -3.82 30.90 -1.19
C MET A 286 -4.53 30.96 0.17
N LYS A 287 -5.21 32.08 0.48
CA LYS A 287 -5.94 32.34 1.73
C LYS A 287 -7.43 32.48 1.43
N ARG A 288 -8.16 31.36 1.26
CA ARG A 288 -9.57 31.40 0.86
C ARG A 288 -10.54 30.95 1.95
N SER A 289 -10.27 29.80 2.54
CA SER A 289 -11.14 29.26 3.62
C SER A 289 -10.38 28.26 4.49
N LEU A 290 -10.84 28.12 5.72
CA LEU A 290 -10.40 27.09 6.66
C LEU A 290 -11.60 26.22 7.04
N THR A 291 -11.48 24.90 6.96
CA THR A 291 -12.46 23.93 7.46
C THR A 291 -11.87 23.21 8.67
N TRP A 292 -12.57 23.24 9.79
CA TRP A 292 -12.15 22.63 11.04
C TRP A 292 -13.25 21.71 11.60
N ASP A 293 -12.93 20.89 12.61
CA ASP A 293 -13.99 20.17 13.32
C ASP A 293 -14.64 21.05 14.39
N ARG A 294 -15.66 20.50 15.06
CA ARG A 294 -16.33 21.21 16.16
C ARG A 294 -15.61 20.99 17.49
N GLY A 295 -14.28 20.96 17.50
CA GLY A 295 -13.51 20.91 18.73
C GLY A 295 -13.42 22.27 19.41
N MET A 296 -13.40 22.30 20.74
CA MET A 296 -13.23 23.51 21.54
C MET A 296 -11.90 24.24 21.30
N GLU A 297 -10.97 23.56 20.66
CA GLU A 297 -9.64 24.06 20.33
C GLU A 297 -9.63 25.21 19.32
N LEU A 298 -10.74 25.45 18.61
CA LEU A 298 -10.90 26.63 17.74
C LEU A 298 -12.16 27.47 18.13
N ALA A 299 -12.49 27.50 19.40
CA ALA A 299 -13.59 28.35 19.91
C ALA A 299 -13.39 29.84 19.61
N LYS A 300 -12.11 30.28 19.52
CA LYS A 300 -11.74 31.68 19.16
C LYS A 300 -11.63 31.89 17.63
N HIS A 301 -12.40 31.17 16.84
CA HIS A 301 -12.40 31.29 15.36
C HIS A 301 -12.73 32.71 14.86
N ALA A 302 -13.50 33.51 15.64
CA ALA A 302 -13.78 34.88 15.30
C ALA A 302 -12.51 35.76 15.31
N GLU A 303 -11.61 35.58 16.30
CA GLU A 303 -10.29 36.24 16.33
C GLU A 303 -9.46 35.89 15.12
N PHE A 304 -9.44 34.59 14.74
CA PHE A 304 -8.73 34.13 13.51
C PHE A 304 -9.30 34.80 12.26
N THR A 305 -10.64 34.83 12.10
CA THR A 305 -11.29 35.45 10.94
C THR A 305 -11.02 36.94 10.88
N GLN A 306 -11.06 37.63 12.01
CA GLN A 306 -10.76 39.06 12.11
C GLN A 306 -9.31 39.37 11.72
N ALA A 307 -8.35 38.53 12.18
CA ALA A 307 -6.92 38.75 11.93
C ALA A 307 -6.48 38.38 10.50
N THR A 308 -7.16 37.42 9.86
CA THR A 308 -6.74 36.85 8.58
C THR A 308 -7.67 37.14 7.42
N ASN A 309 -8.87 37.64 7.68
CA ASN A 309 -9.99 37.80 6.73
C ASN A 309 -10.41 36.50 6.03
N ILE A 310 -10.22 35.34 6.71
CA ILE A 310 -10.51 34.02 6.16
C ILE A 310 -11.72 33.43 6.88
N PRO A 311 -12.78 33.00 6.17
CA PRO A 311 -13.92 32.34 6.77
C PRO A 311 -13.55 30.94 7.27
N VAL A 312 -14.07 30.60 8.47
CA VAL A 312 -13.92 29.28 9.09
C VAL A 312 -15.25 28.53 9.01
N TYR A 313 -15.21 27.31 8.47
CA TYR A 313 -16.36 26.41 8.36
C TYR A 313 -16.18 25.20 9.29
N PHE A 314 -17.20 24.89 10.07
CA PHE A 314 -17.18 23.75 10.99
C PHE A 314 -17.93 22.54 10.44
N CYS A 315 -17.30 21.37 10.49
CA CYS A 315 -17.90 20.12 10.07
C CYS A 315 -19.14 19.75 10.89
N ASP A 316 -20.05 18.99 10.30
CA ASP A 316 -21.14 18.40 11.04
C ASP A 316 -20.63 17.40 12.08
N PRO A 317 -21.31 17.23 13.23
CA PRO A 317 -20.95 16.22 14.21
C PRO A 317 -20.85 14.84 13.58
N GLN A 318 -19.90 14.02 14.02
CA GLN A 318 -19.69 12.64 13.56
C GLN A 318 -19.53 12.47 12.05
N SER A 319 -19.08 13.51 11.33
CA SER A 319 -18.93 13.51 9.88
C SER A 319 -17.45 13.59 9.43
N PRO A 320 -16.60 12.61 9.78
CA PRO A 320 -15.15 12.64 9.46
C PRO A 320 -14.86 12.68 7.96
N TRP A 321 -15.76 12.16 7.12
CA TRP A 321 -15.63 12.21 5.65
C TRP A 321 -15.58 13.63 5.08
N GLN A 322 -16.12 14.63 5.80
CA GLN A 322 -16.08 16.03 5.40
C GLN A 322 -14.65 16.60 5.43
N ARG A 323 -13.73 15.96 6.19
CA ARG A 323 -12.29 16.28 6.28
C ARG A 323 -11.40 15.10 5.88
N GLY A 324 -11.84 14.27 4.94
CA GLY A 324 -11.11 13.07 4.52
C GLY A 324 -9.69 13.33 4.00
N THR A 325 -9.36 14.58 3.60
CA THR A 325 -8.01 14.98 3.21
C THR A 325 -7.08 14.98 4.41
N ASN A 326 -7.53 15.61 5.49
CA ASN A 326 -6.75 15.76 6.71
C ASN A 326 -6.61 14.43 7.46
N GLU A 327 -7.67 13.64 7.57
CA GLU A 327 -7.64 12.31 8.18
C GLU A 327 -6.58 11.40 7.51
N ASN A 328 -6.55 11.38 6.17
CA ASN A 328 -5.53 10.63 5.44
C ASN A 328 -4.12 11.15 5.71
N THR A 329 -3.93 12.48 5.78
CA THR A 329 -2.63 13.11 6.05
C THR A 329 -2.18 12.83 7.48
N ASN A 330 -3.05 12.97 8.48
CA ASN A 330 -2.77 12.63 9.87
C ASN A 330 -2.33 11.17 10.03
N SER A 331 -2.95 10.28 9.27
CA SER A 331 -2.54 8.88 9.22
C SER A 331 -1.14 8.66 8.59
N LEU A 332 -0.65 9.56 7.73
CA LEU A 332 0.73 9.54 7.22
C LEU A 332 1.71 10.18 8.22
N ILE A 333 1.31 11.23 8.91
CA ILE A 333 2.08 11.86 9.97
C ILE A 333 2.42 10.84 11.07
N ARG A 334 1.52 9.89 11.33
CA ARG A 334 1.73 8.81 12.30
C ARG A 334 2.86 7.81 11.92
N GLN A 335 3.41 7.88 10.72
CA GLN A 335 4.65 7.16 10.39
C GLN A 335 5.89 7.82 11.02
N TYR A 336 5.86 9.14 11.19
CA TYR A 336 6.94 9.93 11.77
C TYR A 336 6.75 10.10 13.28
N PHE A 337 5.51 10.35 13.70
CA PHE A 337 5.11 10.51 15.08
C PHE A 337 4.09 9.43 15.47
N PRO A 338 4.53 8.24 15.88
CA PRO A 338 3.64 7.17 16.32
C PRO A 338 2.72 7.62 17.47
N LYS A 339 1.59 6.92 17.65
CA LYS A 339 0.74 7.16 18.82
C LYS A 339 1.56 7.00 20.10
N LYS A 340 1.28 7.81 21.12
CA LYS A 340 2.01 7.86 22.39
C LYS A 340 3.42 8.49 22.31
N THR A 341 3.79 9.16 21.22
CA THR A 341 4.98 10.01 21.15
C THR A 341 4.70 11.36 21.80
N CYS A 342 5.61 11.88 22.60
CA CYS A 342 5.56 13.26 23.11
C CYS A 342 5.89 14.22 21.95
N LEU A 343 4.92 15.04 21.54
CA LEU A 343 5.07 15.96 20.40
C LEU A 343 5.76 17.28 20.81
N ALA A 344 5.73 17.66 22.08
CA ALA A 344 6.34 18.90 22.57
C ALA A 344 7.87 18.93 22.39
N GLN A 345 8.53 17.77 22.40
CA GLN A 345 9.97 17.67 22.24
C GLN A 345 10.48 17.99 20.82
N HIS A 346 9.60 18.03 19.83
CA HIS A 346 9.96 18.33 18.46
C HIS A 346 9.94 19.86 18.23
N SER A 347 11.02 20.38 17.62
CA SER A 347 11.07 21.76 17.18
C SER A 347 10.21 21.97 15.94
N GLN A 348 9.85 23.25 15.61
CA GLN A 348 9.16 23.56 14.36
C GLN A 348 9.97 23.07 13.15
N TYR A 349 11.30 23.19 13.19
CA TYR A 349 12.19 22.70 12.13
C TYR A 349 11.98 21.20 11.82
N VAL A 350 11.84 20.35 12.84
CA VAL A 350 11.56 18.90 12.65
C VAL A 350 10.19 18.69 12.04
N LEU A 351 9.20 19.49 12.41
CA LEU A 351 7.85 19.43 11.84
C LEU A 351 7.84 19.86 10.37
N ASP A 352 8.63 20.88 10.02
CA ASP A 352 8.78 21.38 8.65
C ASP A 352 9.50 20.37 7.75
N ASP A 353 10.51 19.65 8.27
CA ASP A 353 11.16 18.57 7.55
C ASP A 353 10.17 17.43 7.24
N VAL A 354 9.35 17.03 8.21
CA VAL A 354 8.31 16.03 8.00
C VAL A 354 7.25 16.52 7.00
N ALA A 355 6.83 17.79 7.08
CA ALA A 355 5.91 18.39 6.12
C ALA A 355 6.50 18.36 4.70
N THR A 356 7.77 18.71 4.55
CA THR A 356 8.51 18.68 3.28
C THR A 356 8.54 17.26 2.71
N GLN A 357 8.90 16.26 3.51
CA GLN A 357 8.88 14.86 3.08
C GLN A 357 7.48 14.40 2.64
N LEU A 358 6.41 14.85 3.32
CA LEU A 358 5.04 14.56 2.94
C LEU A 358 4.62 15.27 1.66
N ASN A 359 5.10 16.50 1.43
CA ASN A 359 4.83 17.30 0.25
C ASN A 359 5.58 16.82 -0.98
N GLU A 360 6.71 16.17 -0.81
CA GLU A 360 7.47 15.49 -1.88
C GLU A 360 7.00 14.06 -2.16
N ARG A 361 6.05 13.53 -1.38
CA ARG A 361 5.54 12.17 -1.55
C ARG A 361 4.40 12.14 -2.58
N PRO A 362 4.51 11.34 -3.68
CA PRO A 362 3.48 11.25 -4.71
C PRO A 362 2.12 10.83 -4.15
N ARG A 363 1.05 11.39 -4.70
CA ARG A 363 -0.32 11.03 -4.31
C ARG A 363 -1.07 10.42 -5.49
N LYS A 364 -1.74 9.30 -5.26
CA LYS A 364 -2.58 8.65 -6.28
C LYS A 364 -3.68 9.58 -6.78
N THR A 365 -4.29 10.35 -5.87
CA THR A 365 -5.31 11.36 -6.17
C THR A 365 -4.81 12.50 -7.06
N LEU A 366 -3.49 12.76 -7.06
CA LEU A 366 -2.80 13.73 -7.91
C LEU A 366 -2.15 13.07 -9.14
N LYS A 367 -2.63 11.90 -9.55
CA LYS A 367 -2.07 11.11 -10.67
C LYS A 367 -0.56 10.82 -10.48
N PHE A 368 -0.16 10.56 -9.25
CA PHE A 368 1.21 10.30 -8.79
C PHE A 368 2.19 11.47 -8.93
N LYS A 369 1.69 12.69 -9.07
CA LYS A 369 2.46 13.91 -8.83
C LYS A 369 2.54 14.19 -7.33
N THR A 370 3.51 15.00 -6.92
CA THR A 370 3.67 15.39 -5.52
C THR A 370 2.79 16.61 -5.19
N PRO A 371 2.39 16.79 -3.92
CA PRO A 371 1.74 18.01 -3.45
C PRO A 371 2.53 19.28 -3.81
N LYS A 372 3.87 19.24 -3.64
CA LYS A 372 4.76 20.34 -3.97
C LYS A 372 4.68 20.73 -5.44
N GLU A 373 4.83 19.76 -6.37
CA GLU A 373 4.71 20.01 -7.83
C GLU A 373 3.37 20.63 -8.21
N ILE A 374 2.26 20.15 -7.59
CA ILE A 374 0.93 20.72 -7.91
C ILE A 374 0.76 22.10 -7.30
N MET A 375 1.32 22.35 -6.10
CA MET A 375 1.27 23.66 -5.46
C MET A 375 2.03 24.69 -6.30
N GLU A 376 3.30 24.42 -6.62
CA GLU A 376 4.17 25.28 -7.43
C GLU A 376 3.51 25.60 -8.80
N LYS A 377 2.98 24.57 -9.48
CA LYS A 377 2.26 24.79 -10.74
C LYS A 377 0.99 25.62 -10.57
N SER A 378 0.29 25.48 -9.44
CA SER A 378 -0.94 26.24 -9.21
C SER A 378 -0.65 27.70 -8.86
N VAL A 379 0.45 27.98 -8.17
CA VAL A 379 0.94 29.35 -7.89
C VAL A 379 1.36 30.02 -9.20
N ALA A 380 2.18 29.35 -10.01
CA ALA A 380 2.64 29.87 -11.30
C ALA A 380 1.53 30.17 -12.32
N LEU A 381 0.32 29.68 -12.11
CA LEU A 381 -0.86 29.99 -12.96
C LEU A 381 -1.67 31.19 -12.45
N ILE A 382 -1.36 31.71 -11.28
CA ILE A 382 -2.07 32.84 -10.63
C ILE A 382 -1.20 34.10 -10.69
N SER A 383 0.14 33.95 -10.63
CA SER A 383 1.12 35.01 -10.90
C SER A 383 1.21 35.30 -12.39
#